data_a79a52e6b6cc78be1238d3dc2c475cee
#
_entry.id   a79a52e6b6cc78be1238d3dc2c475cee
#
_cell.length_a   1.000
_cell.length_b   1.000
_cell.length_c   1.000
_cell.angle_alpha   90.00
_cell.angle_beta   90.00
_cell.angle_gamma   90.00
#
_symmetry.space_group_name_H-M   'P 1'
#
loop_
_entity.id
_entity.type
_entity.pdbx_description
1 polymer ?
#
loop_
_entity_poly.entity_id
_entity_poly.type
_entity_poly.pdbx_seq_one_letter_code
_entity_poly.pdbx_strand_id
1 'polypeptide(L)'
;MKLTIAKSAGYCFGVKRAVNMVYQEAEEAKVPVYTYGPIIHNEEVVRDLKQRGVHVVRELKELENLPKGKIIIRSHGISRREHEAMKACGFEVLDATCPFVLKIHRLVEKYSKEGYRIVIAGNEHHPEVEGILGWVEDRKST
;
A
#
# COMPACT_ATOMS: atom_id res chain seq x y z
N MET A 1 -3.92 27.40 -30.41
CA MET A 1 -3.85 27.15 -28.94
C MET A 1 -2.48 26.60 -28.64
N LYS A 2 -1.75 27.21 -27.70
CA LYS A 2 -0.41 26.70 -27.29
C LYS A 2 -0.56 25.90 -26.00
N LEU A 3 -0.29 24.61 -26.05
CA LEU A 3 -0.28 23.73 -24.89
C LEU A 3 1.15 23.61 -24.33
N THR A 4 1.30 23.83 -23.04
CA THR A 4 2.59 23.66 -22.35
C THR A 4 2.41 22.66 -21.21
N ILE A 5 3.17 21.55 -21.23
CA ILE A 5 3.18 20.56 -20.17
C ILE A 5 4.29 20.90 -19.20
N ALA A 6 3.98 20.96 -17.88
CA ALA A 6 4.96 21.19 -16.85
C ALA A 6 5.99 20.06 -16.82
N LYS A 7 7.28 20.40 -16.59
CA LYS A 7 8.36 19.39 -16.50
C LYS A 7 8.17 18.37 -15.37
N SER A 8 7.44 18.76 -14.33
CA SER A 8 7.11 17.93 -13.16
C SER A 8 5.72 17.28 -13.26
N ALA A 9 5.05 17.35 -14.43
CA ALA A 9 3.76 16.71 -14.62
C ALA A 9 3.88 15.19 -14.53
N GLY A 10 2.94 14.55 -13.82
CA GLY A 10 2.88 13.12 -13.63
C GLY A 10 2.76 12.70 -12.18
N TYR A 11 2.96 11.42 -11.93
CA TYR A 11 2.91 10.87 -10.58
C TYR A 11 4.13 11.29 -9.75
N CYS A 12 3.93 11.48 -8.44
CA CYS A 12 5.05 11.63 -7.53
C CYS A 12 5.91 10.35 -7.51
N PHE A 13 7.14 10.46 -6.99
CA PHE A 13 8.09 9.34 -6.95
C PHE A 13 7.51 8.07 -6.31
N GLY A 14 6.81 8.19 -5.18
CA GLY A 14 6.25 7.03 -4.47
C GLY A 14 5.18 6.31 -5.27
N VAL A 15 4.26 7.05 -5.89
CA VAL A 15 3.21 6.49 -6.74
C VAL A 15 3.80 5.88 -8.01
N LYS A 16 4.74 6.57 -8.68
CA LYS A 16 5.41 6.06 -9.88
C LYS A 16 6.10 4.72 -9.61
N ARG A 17 6.81 4.62 -8.46
CA ARG A 17 7.48 3.38 -8.04
C ARG A 17 6.48 2.24 -7.84
N ALA A 18 5.36 2.50 -7.15
CA ALA A 18 4.33 1.50 -6.89
C ALA A 18 3.67 1.01 -8.18
N VAL A 19 3.28 1.92 -9.07
CA VAL A 19 2.67 1.59 -10.37
C VAL A 19 3.64 0.77 -11.22
N ASN A 20 4.89 1.17 -11.34
CA ASN A 20 5.90 0.43 -12.12
C ASN A 20 6.11 -0.99 -11.57
N MET A 21 6.13 -1.15 -10.24
CA MET A 21 6.26 -2.48 -9.62
C MET A 21 5.11 -3.40 -10.02
N VAL A 22 3.86 -2.91 -10.01
CA VAL A 22 2.70 -3.73 -10.40
C VAL A 22 2.77 -4.12 -11.87
N TYR A 23 3.14 -3.19 -12.77
CA TYR A 23 3.29 -3.51 -14.19
C TYR A 23 4.38 -4.55 -14.43
N GLN A 24 5.52 -4.41 -13.77
CA GLN A 24 6.59 -5.38 -13.87
C GLN A 24 6.15 -6.78 -13.41
N GLU A 25 5.49 -6.85 -12.25
CA GLU A 25 5.00 -8.14 -11.75
C GLU A 25 3.90 -8.73 -12.64
N ALA A 26 3.04 -7.90 -13.22
CA ALA A 26 2.03 -8.35 -14.18
C ALA A 26 2.62 -8.99 -15.43
N GLU A 27 3.82 -8.59 -15.83
CA GLU A 27 4.50 -9.13 -17.02
C GLU A 27 5.40 -10.34 -16.69
N GLU A 28 6.05 -10.33 -15.53
CA GLU A 28 7.11 -11.30 -15.19
C GLU A 28 6.61 -12.44 -14.29
N ALA A 29 5.56 -12.22 -13.48
CA ALA A 29 5.13 -13.21 -12.50
C ALA A 29 4.48 -14.44 -13.16
N LYS A 30 4.89 -15.63 -12.70
CA LYS A 30 4.27 -16.92 -13.08
C LYS A 30 3.16 -17.37 -12.14
N VAL A 31 2.81 -16.53 -11.19
CA VAL A 31 1.80 -16.77 -10.15
C VAL A 31 0.80 -15.61 -10.17
N PRO A 32 -0.40 -15.77 -9.59
CA PRO A 32 -1.37 -14.70 -9.51
C PRO A 32 -0.80 -13.43 -8.84
N VAL A 33 -1.13 -12.26 -9.39
CA VAL A 33 -0.70 -10.96 -8.88
C VAL A 33 -1.90 -10.19 -8.36
N TYR A 34 -1.78 -9.69 -7.16
CA TYR A 34 -2.80 -8.91 -6.46
C TYR A 34 -2.27 -7.57 -6.02
N THR A 35 -3.16 -6.58 -5.90
CA THR A 35 -2.90 -5.35 -5.17
C THR A 35 -3.83 -5.26 -3.96
N TYR A 36 -3.31 -4.80 -2.84
CA TYR A 36 -4.12 -4.53 -1.66
C TYR A 36 -4.67 -3.10 -1.72
N GLY A 37 -5.94 -3.00 -2.09
CA GLY A 37 -6.57 -1.77 -2.56
C GLY A 37 -6.11 -1.38 -3.97
N PRO A 38 -6.78 -0.42 -4.61
CA PRO A 38 -6.34 0.11 -5.90
C PRO A 38 -4.97 0.76 -5.75
N ILE A 39 -4.03 0.42 -6.65
CA ILE A 39 -2.65 0.92 -6.57
C ILE A 39 -2.58 2.44 -6.67
N ILE A 40 -3.54 3.01 -7.37
CA ILE A 40 -3.71 4.44 -7.60
C ILE A 40 -5.19 4.76 -7.84
N HIS A 41 -5.60 5.98 -7.52
CA HIS A 41 -6.93 6.51 -7.83
C HIS A 41 -7.04 6.96 -9.31
N ASN A 42 -6.83 6.01 -10.23
CA ASN A 42 -6.98 6.22 -11.66
C ASN A 42 -7.62 4.98 -12.27
N GLU A 43 -8.87 5.12 -12.71
CA GLU A 43 -9.67 3.99 -13.19
C GLU A 43 -9.10 3.34 -14.46
N GLU A 44 -8.44 4.13 -15.33
CA GLU A 44 -7.82 3.59 -16.54
C GLU A 44 -6.66 2.68 -16.23
N VAL A 45 -5.78 3.09 -15.30
CA VAL A 45 -4.66 2.26 -14.83
C VAL A 45 -5.17 1.00 -14.15
N VAL A 46 -6.16 1.10 -13.28
CA VAL A 46 -6.76 -0.06 -12.61
C VAL A 46 -7.38 -1.02 -13.60
N ARG A 47 -8.07 -0.52 -14.63
CA ARG A 47 -8.68 -1.33 -15.69
C ARG A 47 -7.63 -2.02 -16.55
N ASP A 48 -6.57 -1.33 -16.96
CA ASP A 48 -5.46 -1.92 -17.72
C ASP A 48 -4.77 -3.04 -16.93
N LEU A 49 -4.46 -2.80 -15.66
CA LEU A 49 -3.88 -3.81 -14.79
C LEU A 49 -4.79 -5.05 -14.63
N LYS A 50 -6.10 -4.84 -14.53
CA LYS A 50 -7.08 -5.93 -14.49
C LYS A 50 -7.06 -6.75 -15.79
N GLN A 51 -6.95 -6.12 -16.95
CA GLN A 51 -6.82 -6.82 -18.25
C GLN A 51 -5.53 -7.64 -18.33
N ARG A 52 -4.46 -7.23 -17.62
CA ARG A 52 -3.20 -7.96 -17.49
C ARG A 52 -3.24 -9.06 -16.41
N GLY A 53 -4.39 -9.31 -15.80
CA GLY A 53 -4.56 -10.35 -14.79
C GLY A 53 -4.24 -9.94 -13.37
N VAL A 54 -4.05 -8.67 -13.08
CA VAL A 54 -3.89 -8.16 -11.71
C VAL A 54 -5.26 -7.96 -11.06
N HIS A 55 -5.45 -8.52 -9.87
CA HIS A 55 -6.70 -8.43 -9.13
C HIS A 55 -6.56 -7.53 -7.90
N VAL A 56 -7.58 -6.69 -7.67
CA VAL A 56 -7.63 -5.83 -6.48
C VAL A 56 -8.32 -6.57 -5.34
N VAL A 57 -7.61 -6.74 -4.24
CA VAL A 57 -8.12 -7.27 -2.96
C VAL A 57 -8.41 -6.08 -2.05
N ARG A 58 -9.57 -6.06 -1.42
CA ARG A 58 -10.00 -4.94 -0.57
C ARG A 58 -9.95 -5.26 0.92
N GLU A 59 -10.14 -6.52 1.27
CA GLU A 59 -10.24 -6.98 2.65
C GLU A 59 -9.37 -8.23 2.87
N LEU A 60 -8.76 -8.34 4.04
CA LEU A 60 -7.90 -9.48 4.39
C LEU A 60 -8.60 -10.83 4.28
N LYS A 61 -9.88 -10.90 4.62
CA LYS A 61 -10.65 -12.15 4.54
C LYS A 61 -10.78 -12.72 3.13
N GLU A 62 -10.66 -11.89 2.08
CA GLU A 62 -10.65 -12.38 0.71
C GLU A 62 -9.45 -13.30 0.42
N LEU A 63 -8.31 -13.05 1.11
CA LEU A 63 -7.06 -13.79 0.92
C LEU A 63 -7.17 -15.29 1.27
N GLU A 64 -8.10 -15.66 2.13
CA GLU A 64 -8.29 -17.05 2.55
C GLU A 64 -8.72 -17.94 1.38
N ASN A 65 -9.51 -17.38 0.46
CA ASN A 65 -10.13 -18.09 -0.66
C ASN A 65 -9.40 -17.88 -1.99
N LEU A 66 -8.36 -17.06 -2.03
CA LEU A 66 -7.63 -16.77 -3.26
C LEU A 66 -6.44 -17.73 -3.46
N PRO A 67 -6.11 -18.09 -4.70
CA PRO A 67 -4.86 -18.76 -5.04
C PRO A 67 -3.66 -18.00 -4.51
N LYS A 68 -2.69 -18.68 -3.93
CA LYS A 68 -1.49 -18.02 -3.40
C LYS A 68 -0.64 -17.47 -4.53
N GLY A 69 -0.10 -16.28 -4.29
CA GLY A 69 0.66 -15.53 -5.28
C GLY A 69 1.35 -14.33 -4.65
N LYS A 70 1.56 -13.29 -5.45
CA LYS A 70 2.18 -12.04 -5.02
C LYS A 70 1.10 -11.03 -4.69
N ILE A 71 1.24 -10.32 -3.57
CA ILE A 71 0.37 -9.20 -3.19
C ILE A 71 1.19 -7.93 -2.98
N ILE A 72 0.82 -6.88 -3.70
CA ILE A 72 1.56 -5.62 -3.72
C ILE A 72 0.81 -4.60 -2.84
N ILE A 73 1.54 -4.06 -1.85
CA ILE A 73 1.04 -3.00 -0.98
C ILE A 73 1.19 -1.67 -1.70
N ARG A 74 0.12 -0.89 -1.75
CA ARG A 74 0.09 0.45 -2.38
C ARG A 74 0.99 1.47 -1.66
N SER A 75 1.25 2.61 -2.32
CA SER A 75 2.14 3.66 -1.82
C SER A 75 1.75 4.29 -0.47
N HIS A 76 0.48 4.22 -0.08
CA HIS A 76 -0.03 4.72 1.22
C HIS A 76 0.42 3.87 2.42
N GLY A 77 0.89 2.64 2.17
CA GLY A 77 1.19 1.68 3.23
C GLY A 77 -0.05 1.03 3.82
N ILE A 78 0.17 0.17 4.78
CA ILE A 78 -0.84 -0.58 5.54
C ILE A 78 -0.42 -0.71 7.00
N SER A 79 -1.31 -1.16 7.85
CA SER A 79 -1.00 -1.48 9.25
C SER A 79 -0.08 -2.70 9.37
N ARG A 80 0.62 -2.81 10.49
CA ARG A 80 1.44 -3.99 10.82
C ARG A 80 0.61 -5.27 10.77
N ARG A 81 -0.59 -5.24 11.38
CA ARG A 81 -1.50 -6.38 11.43
C ARG A 81 -1.84 -6.91 10.03
N GLU A 82 -2.16 -6.01 9.11
CA GLU A 82 -2.46 -6.39 7.72
C GLU A 82 -1.25 -7.01 7.02
N HIS A 83 -0.07 -6.42 7.21
CA HIS A 83 1.18 -6.92 6.64
C HIS A 83 1.51 -8.34 7.15
N GLU A 84 1.38 -8.58 8.45
CA GLU A 84 1.62 -9.89 9.07
C GLU A 84 0.56 -10.91 8.64
N ALA A 85 -0.71 -10.51 8.55
CA ALA A 85 -1.79 -11.38 8.10
C ALA A 85 -1.59 -11.85 6.66
N MET A 86 -1.17 -11.00 5.75
CA MET A 86 -0.88 -11.39 4.36
C MET A 86 0.22 -12.44 4.28
N LYS A 87 1.30 -12.27 5.05
CA LYS A 87 2.37 -13.25 5.14
C LYS A 87 1.91 -14.57 5.75
N ALA A 88 1.13 -14.50 6.82
CA ALA A 88 0.58 -15.68 7.48
C ALA A 88 -0.36 -16.46 6.55
N CYS A 89 -1.10 -15.78 5.66
CA CYS A 89 -1.89 -16.40 4.62
C CYS A 89 -1.08 -17.04 3.48
N GLY A 90 0.25 -16.92 3.49
CA GLY A 90 1.15 -17.56 2.51
C GLY A 90 1.32 -16.77 1.20
N PHE A 91 1.06 -15.47 1.20
CA PHE A 91 1.34 -14.61 0.06
C PHE A 91 2.78 -14.08 0.10
N GLU A 92 3.40 -13.93 -1.08
CA GLU A 92 4.62 -13.15 -1.23
C GLU A 92 4.24 -11.66 -1.22
N VAL A 93 4.61 -10.96 -0.15
CA VAL A 93 4.24 -9.55 0.05
C VAL A 93 5.32 -8.65 -0.54
N LEU A 94 4.95 -7.88 -1.57
CA LEU A 94 5.79 -6.87 -2.19
C LEU A 94 5.36 -5.49 -1.68
N ASP A 95 6.22 -4.83 -0.92
CA ASP A 95 5.91 -3.56 -0.28
C ASP A 95 6.31 -2.38 -1.19
N ALA A 96 5.31 -1.79 -1.85
CA ALA A 96 5.46 -0.57 -2.63
C ALA A 96 5.14 0.71 -1.84
N THR A 97 5.02 0.64 -0.52
CA THR A 97 4.84 1.81 0.35
C THR A 97 5.89 2.87 0.05
N CYS A 98 5.46 4.12 -0.08
CA CYS A 98 6.37 5.23 -0.30
C CYS A 98 7.43 5.29 0.81
N PRO A 99 8.74 5.44 0.48
CA PRO A 99 9.79 5.51 1.49
C PRO A 99 9.59 6.58 2.55
N PHE A 100 8.94 7.69 2.20
CA PHE A 100 8.59 8.73 3.17
C PHE A 100 7.53 8.25 4.17
N VAL A 101 6.53 7.49 3.72
CA VAL A 101 5.51 6.89 4.57
C VAL A 101 6.13 5.81 5.46
N LEU A 102 7.00 4.95 4.92
CA LEU A 102 7.74 3.95 5.72
C LEU A 102 8.58 4.60 6.82
N LYS A 103 9.19 5.75 6.54
CA LYS A 103 9.92 6.51 7.58
C LYS A 103 8.99 6.94 8.71
N ILE A 104 7.78 7.40 8.39
CA ILE A 104 6.78 7.78 9.39
C ILE A 104 6.36 6.56 10.21
N HIS A 105 6.07 5.41 9.58
CA HIS A 105 5.74 4.16 10.28
C HIS A 105 6.82 3.80 11.31
N ARG A 106 8.09 3.83 10.92
CA ARG A 106 9.22 3.53 11.81
C ARG A 106 9.34 4.51 12.97
N LEU A 107 9.11 5.81 12.73
CA LEU A 107 9.15 6.83 13.77
C LEU A 107 8.02 6.64 14.77
N VAL A 108 6.80 6.43 14.28
CA VAL A 108 5.61 6.19 15.10
C VAL A 108 5.81 4.94 15.96
N GLU A 109 6.25 3.84 15.36
CA GLU A 109 6.56 2.61 16.09
C GLU A 109 7.62 2.83 17.17
N LYS A 110 8.74 3.49 16.82
CA LYS A 110 9.83 3.77 17.76
C LYS A 110 9.33 4.57 18.95
N TYR A 111 8.73 5.72 18.72
CA TYR A 111 8.33 6.62 19.79
C TYR A 111 7.17 6.07 20.63
N SER A 112 6.25 5.32 20.04
CA SER A 112 5.21 4.63 20.85
C SER A 112 5.82 3.58 21.78
N LYS A 113 6.83 2.82 21.34
CA LYS A 113 7.58 1.88 22.21
C LYS A 113 8.32 2.58 23.34
N GLU A 114 8.84 3.78 23.09
CA GLU A 114 9.50 4.61 24.10
C GLU A 114 8.51 5.27 25.08
N GLY A 115 7.20 5.09 24.87
CA GLY A 115 6.15 5.58 25.77
C GLY A 115 5.60 6.98 25.42
N TYR A 116 6.00 7.54 24.28
CA TYR A 116 5.42 8.79 23.81
C TYR A 116 3.99 8.59 23.32
N ARG A 117 3.14 9.58 23.59
CA ARG A 117 1.80 9.66 22.99
C ARG A 117 1.95 10.18 21.56
N ILE A 118 1.43 9.42 20.62
CA ILE A 118 1.42 9.81 19.19
C ILE A 118 0.13 10.60 18.91
N VAL A 119 0.26 11.76 18.31
CA VAL A 119 -0.86 12.58 17.84
C VAL A 119 -0.72 12.74 16.32
N ILE A 120 -1.75 12.36 15.59
CA ILE A 120 -1.81 12.45 14.13
C ILE A 120 -2.89 13.46 13.77
N ALA A 121 -2.53 14.53 13.06
CA ALA A 121 -3.47 15.50 12.52
C ALA A 121 -3.83 15.12 11.08
N GLY A 122 -5.08 14.74 10.84
CA GLY A 122 -5.55 14.31 9.52
C GLY A 122 -6.95 13.73 9.55
N ASN A 123 -7.41 13.26 8.40
CA ASN A 123 -8.67 12.52 8.32
C ASN A 123 -8.44 11.09 8.79
N GLU A 124 -9.12 10.67 9.84
CA GLU A 124 -8.98 9.33 10.44
C GLU A 124 -9.29 8.17 9.47
N HIS A 125 -10.17 8.40 8.50
CA HIS A 125 -10.53 7.41 7.47
C HIS A 125 -9.62 7.47 6.22
N HIS A 126 -8.57 8.30 6.24
CA HIS A 126 -7.63 8.31 5.13
C HIS A 126 -6.71 7.09 5.22
N PRO A 127 -6.53 6.32 4.12
CA PRO A 127 -5.75 5.07 4.15
C PRO A 127 -4.33 5.21 4.69
N GLU A 128 -3.68 6.34 4.47
CA GLU A 128 -2.34 6.61 4.99
C GLU A 128 -2.36 6.81 6.51
N VAL A 129 -3.39 7.50 7.03
CA VAL A 129 -3.56 7.70 8.48
C VAL A 129 -3.87 6.38 9.16
N GLU A 130 -4.78 5.57 8.61
CA GLU A 130 -5.09 4.23 9.12
C GLU A 130 -3.83 3.34 9.12
N GLY A 131 -3.04 3.39 8.04
CA GLY A 131 -1.76 2.70 7.95
C GLY A 131 -0.81 3.10 9.07
N ILE A 132 -0.61 4.41 9.29
CA ILE A 132 0.29 4.95 10.33
C ILE A 132 -0.19 4.55 11.72
N LEU A 133 -1.49 4.67 12.01
CA LEU A 133 -2.08 4.28 13.30
C LEU A 133 -1.84 2.81 13.61
N GLY A 134 -1.85 1.95 12.61
CA GLY A 134 -1.58 0.52 12.76
C GLY A 134 -0.13 0.17 13.16
N TRP A 135 0.77 1.14 13.24
CA TRP A 135 2.14 0.98 13.73
C TRP A 135 2.36 1.56 15.13
N VAL A 136 1.33 2.20 15.69
CA VAL A 136 1.36 2.61 17.11
C VAL A 136 1.26 1.34 17.96
N GLU A 137 2.19 1.14 18.90
CA GLU A 137 2.01 0.08 19.91
C GLU A 137 0.84 0.46 20.82
N ASP A 138 -0.12 -0.45 20.90
CA ASP A 138 -1.35 -0.26 21.66
C ASP A 138 -1.02 -0.30 23.16
N ARG A 139 -0.75 0.86 23.72
CA ARG A 139 -0.87 1.09 25.14
C ARG A 139 -2.20 1.76 25.38
N LYS A 140 -3.26 0.91 25.53
CA LYS A 140 -4.58 1.31 26.04
C LYS A 140 -4.88 2.80 25.82
N SER A 141 -5.35 3.12 24.63
CA SER A 141 -6.04 4.39 24.42
C SER A 141 -7.27 4.42 25.31
N THR A 142 -7.16 5.12 26.39
CA THR A 142 -8.31 5.63 27.12
C THR A 142 -8.89 6.77 26.35
#